data_64c616eca291459232c3415965a0aebb
#
_entry.id   64c616eca291459232c3415965a0aebb
#
_cell.length_a   1.000
_cell.length_b   1.000
_cell.length_c   1.000
_cell.angle_alpha   90.00
_cell.angle_beta   90.00
_cell.angle_gamma   90.00
#
_symmetry.space_group_name_H-M   'P 1'
#
loop_
_entity.id
_entity.type
_entity.pdbx_description
1 polymer ?
#
loop_
_entity_poly.entity_id
_entity_poly.type
_entity_poly.pdbx_seq_one_letter_code
_entity_poly.pdbx_strand_id
1 'polypeptide(L)'
;MEDKIDYTVAAEAVTWEAVRATGPGGQNVNKVATAVQLRFALFRAGLPPRMTERFTALFAARLTAEGELVLRSQTERTQGANLRLAKMRLKAMLDAAAAVPKVRRATRPTRASKERRLKAKAVRSVVKRLRRSSVDPC
;
A
#
# COMPACT_ATOMS: atom_id res chain seq x y z
N MET A 1 -15.31 -8.66 -14.26
CA MET A 1 -14.61 -7.48 -14.76
C MET A 1 -14.41 -6.55 -13.58
N GLU A 2 -13.18 -6.18 -13.29
CA GLU A 2 -12.90 -5.14 -12.30
C GLU A 2 -13.15 -3.80 -12.98
N ASP A 3 -14.02 -2.98 -12.41
CA ASP A 3 -14.27 -1.63 -12.91
C ASP A 3 -12.98 -0.81 -12.69
N LYS A 4 -12.30 -0.46 -13.78
CA LYS A 4 -11.12 0.39 -13.75
C LYS A 4 -11.50 1.80 -14.18
N ILE A 5 -11.07 2.79 -13.42
CA ILE A 5 -11.25 4.20 -13.77
C ILE A 5 -10.19 4.56 -14.80
N ASP A 6 -10.61 5.05 -15.98
CA ASP A 6 -9.69 5.59 -16.96
C ASP A 6 -9.13 6.93 -16.48
N TYR A 7 -7.84 7.14 -16.65
CA TYR A 7 -7.17 8.36 -16.22
C TYR A 7 -6.02 8.76 -17.14
N THR A 8 -5.77 10.05 -17.20
CA THR A 8 -4.61 10.67 -17.83
C THR A 8 -3.95 11.60 -16.81
N VAL A 9 -2.63 11.61 -16.75
CA VAL A 9 -1.88 12.46 -15.83
C VAL A 9 -1.33 13.66 -16.59
N ALA A 10 -1.60 14.86 -16.11
CA ALA A 10 -1.02 16.09 -16.65
C ALA A 10 0.51 16.07 -16.48
N ALA A 11 1.25 16.40 -17.54
CA ALA A 11 2.71 16.35 -17.53
C ALA A 11 3.33 17.27 -16.46
N GLU A 12 2.69 18.40 -16.21
CA GLU A 12 3.10 19.42 -15.22
C GLU A 12 2.98 18.93 -13.76
N ALA A 13 2.17 17.89 -13.52
CA ALA A 13 2.01 17.31 -12.19
C ALA A 13 3.18 16.42 -11.76
N VAL A 14 4.06 16.06 -12.68
CA VAL A 14 5.21 15.17 -12.41
C VAL A 14 6.50 15.92 -12.68
N THR A 15 7.23 16.24 -11.62
CA THR A 15 8.58 16.82 -11.70
C THR A 15 9.58 15.85 -11.12
N TRP A 16 10.84 15.99 -11.52
CA TRP A 16 11.91 15.16 -10.97
C TRP A 16 13.24 15.92 -10.95
N GLU A 17 14.08 15.54 -10.03
CA GLU A 17 15.42 16.09 -9.88
C GLU A 17 16.44 14.97 -9.62
N ALA A 18 17.67 15.18 -10.08
CA ALA A 18 18.76 14.28 -9.76
C ALA A 18 19.32 14.65 -8.39
N VAL A 19 19.45 13.66 -7.52
CA VAL A 19 19.99 13.83 -6.17
C VAL A 19 21.18 12.89 -5.96
N ARG A 20 22.05 13.23 -5.01
CA ARG A 20 23.15 12.33 -4.65
C ARG A 20 22.60 11.08 -3.97
N ALA A 21 23.12 9.91 -4.37
CA ALA A 21 22.81 8.67 -3.70
C ALA A 21 23.39 8.67 -2.28
N THR A 22 22.66 8.10 -1.33
CA THR A 22 23.13 7.91 0.04
C THR A 22 23.44 6.43 0.27
N GLY A 23 24.61 6.10 0.79
CA GLY A 23 25.00 4.73 1.11
C GLY A 23 26.51 4.59 1.29
N PRO A 24 26.97 3.46 1.85
CA PRO A 24 28.38 3.12 1.89
C PRO A 24 28.87 2.82 0.48
N GLY A 25 29.51 3.77 -0.17
CA GLY A 25 30.03 3.64 -1.53
C GLY A 25 31.34 4.37 -1.71
N GLY A 26 32.15 3.90 -2.67
CA GLY A 26 33.43 4.50 -3.00
C GLY A 26 33.31 5.89 -3.65
N GLN A 27 34.42 6.45 -4.12
CA GLN A 27 34.53 7.84 -4.62
C GLN A 27 33.49 8.26 -5.68
N ASN A 28 32.93 7.31 -6.46
CA ASN A 28 31.92 7.59 -7.48
C ASN A 28 30.54 7.97 -6.89
N VAL A 29 30.15 7.44 -5.74
CA VAL A 29 28.86 7.74 -5.08
C VAL A 29 28.80 9.21 -4.64
N ASN A 30 29.95 9.77 -4.27
CA ASN A 30 30.03 11.16 -3.80
C ASN A 30 30.14 12.18 -4.94
N LYS A 31 30.48 11.75 -6.16
CA LYS A 31 30.72 12.66 -7.30
C LYS A 31 29.55 12.72 -8.30
N VAL A 32 28.71 11.67 -8.37
CA VAL A 32 27.69 11.57 -9.42
C VAL A 32 26.29 11.49 -8.81
N ALA A 33 25.38 12.38 -9.22
CA ALA A 33 23.98 12.38 -8.81
C ALA A 33 23.19 11.34 -9.62
N THR A 34 23.29 10.06 -9.27
CA THR A 34 22.59 8.96 -9.94
C THR A 34 21.21 8.68 -9.36
N ALA A 35 20.94 9.08 -8.13
CA ALA A 35 19.62 8.94 -7.53
C ALA A 35 18.65 9.97 -8.10
N VAL A 36 17.38 9.62 -8.14
CA VAL A 36 16.29 10.47 -8.64
C VAL A 36 15.24 10.65 -7.55
N GLN A 37 14.83 11.88 -7.35
CA GLN A 37 13.67 12.25 -6.55
C GLN A 37 12.57 12.73 -7.50
N LEU A 38 11.47 11.98 -7.56
CA LEU A 38 10.29 12.32 -8.34
C LEU A 38 9.22 12.88 -7.38
N ARG A 39 8.66 14.04 -7.75
CA ARG A 39 7.54 14.67 -7.05
C ARG A 39 6.30 14.60 -7.93
N PHE A 40 5.20 14.19 -7.35
CA PHE A 40 3.91 14.11 -8.03
C PHE A 40 2.88 14.93 -7.24
N ALA A 41 2.39 16.00 -7.85
CA ALA A 41 1.37 16.89 -7.28
C ALA A 41 -0.03 16.33 -7.59
N LEU A 42 -0.64 15.64 -6.63
CA LEU A 42 -1.91 14.93 -6.80
C LEU A 42 -3.03 15.85 -7.30
N PHE A 43 -3.17 17.03 -6.72
CA PHE A 43 -4.26 17.95 -7.05
C PHE A 43 -4.07 18.69 -8.38
N ARG A 44 -2.86 18.70 -8.95
CA ARG A 44 -2.56 19.25 -10.28
C ARG A 44 -2.59 18.20 -11.38
N ALA A 45 -2.77 16.95 -11.02
CA ALA A 45 -2.66 15.83 -11.96
C ALA A 45 -3.84 15.69 -12.93
N GLY A 46 -4.95 16.42 -12.73
CA GLY A 46 -6.16 16.32 -13.56
C GLY A 46 -6.89 14.99 -13.44
N LEU A 47 -6.70 14.27 -12.33
CA LEU A 47 -7.33 12.97 -12.10
C LEU A 47 -8.83 13.12 -11.78
N PRO A 48 -9.66 12.12 -12.12
CA PRO A 48 -11.05 12.08 -11.72
C PRO A 48 -11.20 12.18 -10.18
N PRO A 49 -12.18 12.95 -9.65
CA PRO A 49 -12.33 13.15 -8.20
C PRO A 49 -12.36 11.85 -7.39
N ARG A 50 -13.10 10.85 -7.87
CA ARG A 50 -13.18 9.53 -7.26
C ARG A 50 -11.82 8.83 -7.16
N MET A 51 -10.95 9.00 -8.16
CA MET A 51 -9.60 8.45 -8.15
C MET A 51 -8.69 9.21 -7.18
N THR A 52 -8.81 10.54 -7.13
CA THR A 52 -8.07 11.39 -6.20
C THR A 52 -8.38 11.04 -4.74
N GLU A 53 -9.65 10.88 -4.38
CA GLU A 53 -10.08 10.44 -3.05
C GLU A 53 -9.50 9.05 -2.71
N ARG A 54 -9.56 8.11 -3.64
CA ARG A 54 -9.00 6.77 -3.44
C ARG A 54 -7.49 6.78 -3.31
N PHE A 55 -6.79 7.56 -4.13
CA PHE A 55 -5.34 7.72 -4.03
C PHE A 55 -4.94 8.27 -2.66
N THR A 56 -5.64 9.32 -2.21
CA THR A 56 -5.44 9.90 -0.87
C THR A 56 -5.69 8.86 0.22
N ALA A 57 -6.78 8.10 0.16
CA ALA A 57 -7.10 7.08 1.16
C ALA A 57 -6.05 5.95 1.22
N LEU A 58 -5.54 5.50 0.05
CA LEU A 58 -4.57 4.41 -0.02
C LEU A 58 -3.15 4.84 0.39
N PHE A 59 -2.77 6.09 0.10
CA PHE A 59 -1.41 6.56 0.24
C PHE A 59 -1.25 7.77 1.17
N ALA A 60 -2.21 8.01 2.08
CA ALA A 60 -2.20 9.13 3.03
C ALA A 60 -0.86 9.29 3.76
N ALA A 61 -0.27 8.19 4.24
CA ALA A 61 0.99 8.20 4.96
C ALA A 61 2.23 8.59 4.10
N ARG A 62 2.08 8.69 2.78
CA ARG A 62 3.14 9.05 1.84
C ARG A 62 2.94 10.41 1.19
N LEU A 63 1.79 11.02 1.40
CA LEU A 63 1.48 12.35 0.91
C LEU A 63 1.96 13.40 1.92
N THR A 64 2.54 14.47 1.41
CA THR A 64 2.81 15.67 2.22
C THR A 64 1.50 16.39 2.56
N ALA A 65 1.56 17.34 3.49
CA ALA A 65 0.40 18.18 3.83
C ALA A 65 -0.15 18.95 2.61
N GLU A 66 0.68 19.21 1.61
CA GLU A 66 0.32 19.89 0.36
C GLU A 66 -0.26 18.95 -0.70
N GLY A 67 -0.36 17.65 -0.40
CA GLY A 67 -0.84 16.64 -1.34
C GLY A 67 0.18 16.23 -2.40
N GLU A 68 1.48 16.38 -2.12
CA GLU A 68 2.55 15.90 -2.98
C GLU A 68 3.04 14.52 -2.54
N LEU A 69 3.26 13.65 -3.51
CA LEU A 69 3.93 12.37 -3.32
C LEU A 69 5.40 12.49 -3.73
N VAL A 70 6.31 12.18 -2.82
CA VAL A 70 7.76 12.20 -3.09
C VAL A 70 8.27 10.76 -3.17
N LEU A 71 8.81 10.39 -4.34
CA LEU A 71 9.40 9.08 -4.61
C LEU A 71 10.89 9.19 -4.86
N ARG A 72 11.70 8.56 -4.02
CA ARG A 72 13.15 8.47 -4.23
C ARG A 72 13.52 7.11 -4.81
N SER A 73 14.36 7.11 -5.84
CA SER A 73 14.92 5.91 -6.46
C SER A 73 16.44 6.05 -6.58
N GLN A 74 17.18 5.08 -6.02
CA GLN A 74 18.65 5.04 -6.01
C GLN A 74 19.23 3.63 -6.13
N THR A 75 18.39 2.66 -6.49
CA THR A 75 18.79 1.24 -6.57
C THR A 75 19.57 0.90 -7.83
N GLU A 76 19.34 1.67 -8.87
CA GLU A 76 19.96 1.42 -10.17
C GLU A 76 21.27 2.21 -10.34
N ARG A 77 22.16 1.70 -11.20
CA ARG A 77 23.48 2.31 -11.44
C ARG A 77 23.41 3.62 -12.20
N THR A 78 22.36 3.82 -13.01
CA THR A 78 22.23 5.01 -13.85
C THR A 78 21.03 5.85 -13.48
N GLN A 79 21.15 7.17 -13.63
CA GLN A 79 20.06 8.11 -13.41
C GLN A 79 18.81 7.77 -14.25
N GLY A 80 19.01 7.45 -15.54
CA GLY A 80 17.90 7.09 -16.43
C GLY A 80 17.14 5.82 -15.99
N ALA A 81 17.84 4.82 -15.43
CA ALA A 81 17.21 3.63 -14.89
C ALA A 81 16.43 3.95 -13.59
N ASN A 82 16.99 4.78 -12.71
CA ASN A 82 16.31 5.24 -11.51
C ASN A 82 15.06 6.06 -11.83
N LEU A 83 15.10 6.91 -12.86
CA LEU A 83 13.92 7.67 -13.31
C LEU A 83 12.82 6.75 -13.83
N ARG A 84 13.18 5.75 -14.66
CA ARG A 84 12.21 4.75 -15.14
C ARG A 84 11.57 4.00 -13.96
N LEU A 85 12.37 3.58 -12.99
CA LEU A 85 11.88 2.89 -11.81
C LEU A 85 10.93 3.77 -10.96
N ALA A 86 11.26 5.05 -10.76
CA ALA A 86 10.39 6.00 -10.06
C ALA A 86 9.04 6.17 -10.79
N LYS A 87 9.06 6.32 -12.13
CA LYS A 87 7.86 6.42 -12.95
C LYS A 87 7.02 5.14 -12.91
N MET A 88 7.65 3.96 -12.93
CA MET A 88 6.95 2.68 -12.80
C MET A 88 6.25 2.54 -11.43
N ARG A 89 6.91 2.96 -10.35
CA ARG A 89 6.32 2.97 -9.00
C ARG A 89 5.12 3.92 -8.92
N LEU A 90 5.24 5.12 -9.48
CA LEU A 90 4.12 6.06 -9.55
C LEU A 90 2.95 5.46 -10.33
N LYS A 91 3.23 4.88 -11.51
CA LYS A 91 2.19 4.24 -12.32
C LYS A 91 1.48 3.10 -11.56
N ALA A 92 2.22 2.24 -10.87
CA ALA A 92 1.64 1.17 -10.07
C ALA A 92 0.72 1.70 -8.95
N MET A 93 1.07 2.83 -8.32
CA MET A 93 0.23 3.47 -7.31
C MET A 93 -1.04 4.08 -7.92
N LEU A 94 -0.93 4.70 -9.10
CA LEU A 94 -2.08 5.23 -9.84
C LEU A 94 -3.01 4.10 -10.30
N ASP A 95 -2.46 3.01 -10.83
CA ASP A 95 -3.23 1.84 -11.24
C ASP A 95 -3.97 1.20 -10.05
N ALA A 96 -3.35 1.13 -8.87
CA ALA A 96 -3.99 0.66 -7.65
C ALA A 96 -5.15 1.57 -7.19
N ALA A 97 -5.01 2.89 -7.37
CA ALA A 97 -6.09 3.83 -7.10
C ALA A 97 -7.21 3.76 -8.13
N ALA A 98 -6.89 3.48 -9.41
CA ALA A 98 -7.86 3.32 -10.49
C ALA A 98 -8.69 2.04 -10.36
N ALA A 99 -8.11 0.96 -9.81
CA ALA A 99 -8.83 -0.31 -9.61
C ALA A 99 -9.89 -0.17 -8.51
N VAL A 100 -11.17 -0.29 -8.86
CA VAL A 100 -12.29 -0.23 -7.90
C VAL A 100 -12.57 -1.63 -7.35
N PRO A 101 -12.32 -1.90 -6.07
CA PRO A 101 -12.58 -3.21 -5.51
C PRO A 101 -14.10 -3.49 -5.48
N LYS A 102 -14.49 -4.70 -5.83
CA LYS A 102 -15.86 -5.16 -5.72
C LYS A 102 -16.30 -5.16 -4.26
N VAL A 103 -17.43 -4.53 -3.97
CA VAL A 103 -18.02 -4.53 -2.62
C VAL A 103 -18.40 -5.96 -2.23
N ARG A 104 -17.75 -6.49 -1.20
CA ARG A 104 -18.06 -7.81 -0.65
C ARG A 104 -19.26 -7.70 0.30
N ARG A 105 -20.35 -8.36 -0.05
CA ARG A 105 -21.50 -8.49 0.86
C ARG A 105 -21.15 -9.48 1.98
N ALA A 106 -21.45 -9.09 3.22
CA ALA A 106 -21.28 -9.99 4.35
C ALA A 106 -22.17 -11.23 4.19
N THR A 107 -21.59 -12.41 4.32
CA THR A 107 -22.33 -13.69 4.28
C THR A 107 -22.68 -14.15 5.69
N ARG A 108 -23.87 -14.73 5.87
CA ARG A 108 -24.24 -15.36 7.15
C ARG A 108 -23.52 -16.70 7.29
N PRO A 109 -23.04 -17.04 8.52
CA PRO A 109 -22.50 -18.37 8.78
C PRO A 109 -23.51 -19.46 8.49
N THR A 110 -23.07 -20.55 7.84
CA THR A 110 -23.94 -21.71 7.56
C THR A 110 -24.36 -22.42 8.86
N ARG A 111 -25.47 -23.17 8.83
CA ARG A 111 -25.94 -23.97 9.96
C ARG A 111 -24.84 -24.91 10.45
N ALA A 112 -24.20 -25.62 9.53
CA ALA A 112 -23.11 -26.55 9.86
C ALA A 112 -21.91 -25.86 10.53
N SER A 113 -21.57 -24.59 10.13
CA SER A 113 -20.53 -23.81 10.80
C SER A 113 -20.90 -23.45 12.24
N LYS A 114 -22.17 -23.06 12.48
CA LYS A 114 -22.67 -22.77 13.83
C LYS A 114 -22.64 -24.03 14.72
N GLU A 115 -23.07 -25.16 14.21
CA GLU A 115 -23.07 -26.43 14.94
C GLU A 115 -21.65 -26.88 15.29
N ARG A 116 -20.69 -26.80 14.34
CA ARG A 116 -19.27 -27.08 14.61
C ARG A 116 -18.71 -26.20 15.71
N ARG A 117 -18.98 -24.86 15.65
CA ARG A 117 -18.56 -23.93 16.69
C ARG A 117 -19.13 -24.25 18.05
N LEU A 118 -20.42 -24.60 18.13
CA LEU A 118 -21.10 -24.98 19.39
C LEU A 118 -20.51 -26.27 19.96
N LYS A 119 -20.31 -27.31 19.14
CA LYS A 119 -19.64 -28.56 19.54
C LYS A 119 -18.24 -28.31 20.08
N ALA A 120 -17.44 -27.55 19.39
CA ALA A 120 -16.09 -27.20 19.85
C ALA A 120 -16.11 -26.42 21.18
N LYS A 121 -17.07 -25.51 21.36
CA LYS A 121 -17.25 -24.76 22.62
C LYS A 121 -17.67 -25.71 23.77
N ALA A 122 -18.58 -26.67 23.51
CA ALA A 122 -19.00 -27.66 24.51
C ALA A 122 -17.83 -28.54 24.99
N VAL A 123 -17.03 -29.07 24.04
CA VAL A 123 -15.81 -29.85 24.39
C VAL A 123 -14.85 -29.03 25.26
N ARG A 124 -14.57 -27.80 24.87
CA ARG A 124 -13.68 -26.92 25.67
C ARG A 124 -14.25 -26.62 27.07
N SER A 125 -15.57 -26.53 27.22
CA SER A 125 -16.19 -26.28 28.52
C SER A 125 -16.07 -27.49 29.44
N VAL A 126 -16.19 -28.71 28.90
CA VAL A 126 -15.97 -29.95 29.66
C VAL A 126 -14.51 -30.04 30.12
N VAL A 127 -13.56 -29.84 29.24
CA VAL A 127 -12.13 -29.83 29.58
C VAL A 127 -11.80 -28.81 30.69
N LYS A 128 -12.39 -27.61 30.59
CA LYS A 128 -12.20 -26.59 31.65
C LYS A 128 -12.79 -27.00 33.00
N ARG A 129 -13.95 -27.63 32.99
CA ARG A 129 -14.57 -28.18 34.23
C ARG A 129 -13.68 -29.24 34.87
N LEU A 130 -13.20 -30.19 34.09
CA LEU A 130 -12.33 -31.27 34.59
C LEU A 130 -11.03 -30.70 35.19
N ARG A 131 -10.43 -29.69 34.56
CA ARG A 131 -9.23 -29.02 35.11
C ARG A 131 -9.51 -28.29 36.43
N ARG A 132 -10.72 -27.76 36.62
CA ARG A 132 -11.09 -27.03 37.83
C ARG A 132 -11.42 -27.98 38.98
N SER A 133 -12.04 -29.15 38.71
CA SER A 133 -12.33 -30.16 39.69
C SER A 133 -11.07 -30.93 40.20
N SER A 134 -9.95 -30.88 39.45
CA SER A 134 -8.70 -31.51 39.83
C SER A 134 -7.79 -30.63 40.69
N VAL A 135 -8.21 -29.43 41.07
CA VAL A 135 -7.42 -28.41 41.78
C VAL A 135 -7.95 -28.19 43.21
N ASP A 136 -8.87 -29.00 43.72
CA ASP A 136 -9.20 -29.03 45.16
C ASP A 136 -8.46 -30.20 45.84
N PRO A 137 -7.21 -30.02 46.32
CA PRO A 137 -6.63 -30.86 47.34
C PRO A 137 -7.10 -30.34 48.70
N CYS A 138 -7.64 -31.23 49.53
CA CYS A 138 -7.76 -30.96 50.99
C CYS A 138 -6.54 -30.34 51.58
#